data_093b0d66a6a509bc07fe558ed5a41146
#
_entry.id   093b0d66a6a509bc07fe558ed5a41146
#
_cell.length_a   1.000
_cell.length_b   1.000
_cell.length_c   1.000
_cell.angle_alpha   90.00
_cell.angle_beta   90.00
_cell.angle_gamma   90.00
#
_symmetry.space_group_name_H-M   'P 1'
#
loop_
_entity.id
_entity.type
_entity.pdbx_description
1 polymer ?
#
loop_
_entity_poly.entity_id
_entity_poly.type
_entity_poly.pdbx_seq_one_letter_code
_entity_poly.pdbx_strand_id
1 'polypeptide(L)'
;MRRAWCEGPLAGFAKTLVLDEARSVVPLAELLRSETLDRLLLQVYGPELMPDQQPVLVSQWMKYYAMQLIPPVVVASLVHRVSWSLAVDQLSFALHERGLLDGVRFEKAPFEASESDDPFVRFAPLLDNLQQVIERLSAYGGVAPGVLWGNAGDYLENCLRQLAPIDPAASEVGYGLLREKTRSDGTRNPLFNAITYIEGEDGQPIRQRRSCCLSHRVEWVGRCEHCPLSR
;
A
#
# COMPACT_ATOMS: atom_id res chain seq x y z
N MET A 1 -11.76 19.23 -11.61
CA MET A 1 -11.83 17.86 -11.06
C MET A 1 -10.87 17.61 -9.88
N ARG A 2 -9.59 18.05 -9.91
CA ARG A 2 -8.61 17.79 -8.83
C ARG A 2 -8.96 18.31 -7.43
N ARG A 3 -9.74 19.40 -7.27
CA ARG A 3 -10.09 19.99 -5.95
C ARG A 3 -11.19 19.26 -5.19
N ALA A 4 -12.16 18.65 -5.85
CA ALA A 4 -13.30 18.00 -5.19
C ALA A 4 -12.93 16.77 -4.32
N TRP A 5 -11.76 16.19 -4.55
CA TRP A 5 -11.29 15.02 -3.80
C TRP A 5 -10.56 15.37 -2.50
N CYS A 6 -10.12 16.63 -2.41
CA CYS A 6 -9.36 17.12 -1.26
C CYS A 6 -10.27 17.76 -0.21
N GLU A 7 -11.58 17.67 -0.38
CA GLU A 7 -12.57 18.33 0.48
C GLU A 7 -13.57 17.34 1.07
N GLY A 8 -14.15 17.69 2.22
CA GLY A 8 -15.18 16.86 2.87
C GLY A 8 -14.64 15.57 3.51
N PRO A 9 -15.53 14.58 3.73
CA PRO A 9 -15.19 13.33 4.45
C PRO A 9 -14.09 12.49 3.79
N LEU A 10 -13.89 12.65 2.47
CA LEU A 10 -12.90 11.90 1.69
C LEU A 10 -11.52 12.58 1.63
N ALA A 11 -11.39 13.81 2.14
CA ALA A 11 -10.13 14.56 2.08
C ALA A 11 -8.93 13.81 2.67
N GLY A 12 -9.18 12.98 3.70
CA GLY A 12 -8.15 12.15 4.33
C GLY A 12 -7.43 11.20 3.38
N PHE A 13 -8.13 10.68 2.38
CA PHE A 13 -7.60 9.72 1.41
C PHE A 13 -6.76 10.38 0.30
N ALA A 14 -6.94 11.68 0.10
CA ALA A 14 -6.21 12.46 -0.90
C ALA A 14 -4.94 13.14 -0.33
N LYS A 15 -4.68 13.04 0.97
CA LYS A 15 -3.55 13.72 1.64
C LYS A 15 -2.18 13.34 1.07
N THR A 16 -2.08 12.14 0.51
CA THR A 16 -0.84 11.62 -0.08
C THR A 16 -0.63 12.06 -1.53
N LEU A 17 -1.60 12.77 -2.15
CA LEU A 17 -1.46 13.26 -3.51
C LEU A 17 -0.52 14.47 -3.55
N VAL A 18 0.53 14.39 -4.37
CA VAL A 18 1.38 15.55 -4.69
C VAL A 18 0.75 16.31 -5.84
N LEU A 19 0.03 17.37 -5.50
CA LEU A 19 -0.67 18.25 -6.45
C LEU A 19 0.16 19.48 -6.83
N ASP A 20 1.11 19.85 -5.99
CA ASP A 20 2.04 20.95 -6.23
C ASP A 20 3.12 20.49 -7.23
N GLU A 21 3.14 21.08 -8.41
CA GLU A 21 4.12 20.77 -9.47
C GLU A 21 5.54 21.22 -9.09
N ALA A 22 5.67 22.20 -8.20
CA ALA A 22 6.97 22.68 -7.71
C ALA A 22 7.59 21.71 -6.68
N ARG A 23 6.80 20.83 -6.07
CA ARG A 23 7.32 19.85 -5.10
C ARG A 23 8.19 18.83 -5.82
N SER A 24 9.44 18.68 -5.36
CA SER A 24 10.39 17.71 -5.88
C SER A 24 9.87 16.26 -5.68
N VAL A 25 10.00 15.45 -6.71
CA VAL A 25 9.63 14.03 -6.71
C VAL A 25 10.71 13.19 -7.38
N VAL A 26 10.77 11.91 -7.01
CA VAL A 26 11.67 10.92 -7.60
C VAL A 26 10.82 9.87 -8.33
N PRO A 27 11.13 9.53 -9.59
CA PRO A 27 10.44 8.48 -10.33
C PRO A 27 10.49 7.13 -9.59
N LEU A 28 9.39 6.38 -9.59
CA LEU A 28 9.34 5.07 -8.94
C LEU A 28 10.38 4.10 -9.54
N ALA A 29 10.60 4.17 -10.85
CA ALA A 29 11.62 3.37 -11.52
C ALA A 29 13.03 3.61 -10.95
N GLU A 30 13.34 4.85 -10.55
CA GLU A 30 14.60 5.22 -9.88
C GLU A 30 14.62 4.77 -8.41
N LEU A 31 13.50 4.95 -7.70
CA LEU A 31 13.37 4.51 -6.30
C LEU A 31 13.59 3.00 -6.13
N LEU A 32 13.24 2.21 -7.13
CA LEU A 32 13.39 0.74 -7.11
C LEU A 32 14.76 0.24 -7.57
N ARG A 33 15.73 1.13 -7.86
CA ARG A 33 17.13 0.75 -8.12
C ARG A 33 17.81 0.41 -6.80
N SER A 34 18.64 -0.63 -6.82
CA SER A 34 19.34 -1.10 -5.60
C SER A 34 20.12 0.02 -4.91
N GLU A 35 20.88 0.81 -5.68
CA GLU A 35 21.69 1.91 -5.14
C GLU A 35 20.84 3.01 -4.48
N THR A 36 19.63 3.26 -5.03
CA THR A 36 18.71 4.23 -4.45
C THR A 36 18.06 3.69 -3.19
N LEU A 37 17.65 2.43 -3.19
CA LEU A 37 17.10 1.75 -2.01
C LEU A 37 18.15 1.71 -0.88
N ASP A 38 19.39 1.31 -1.18
CA ASP A 38 20.50 1.32 -0.19
C ASP A 38 20.65 2.71 0.45
N ARG A 39 20.74 3.76 -0.36
CA ARG A 39 20.88 5.14 0.13
C ARG A 39 19.70 5.56 1.01
N LEU A 40 18.46 5.29 0.59
CA LEU A 40 17.27 5.66 1.35
C LEU A 40 17.15 4.87 2.64
N LEU A 41 17.40 3.55 2.61
CA LEU A 41 17.32 2.71 3.80
C LEU A 41 18.43 3.10 4.81
N LEU A 42 19.64 3.39 4.33
CA LEU A 42 20.71 3.91 5.19
C LEU A 42 20.36 5.27 5.81
N GLN A 43 19.75 6.17 5.04
CA GLN A 43 19.33 7.48 5.54
C GLN A 43 18.24 7.37 6.62
N VAL A 44 17.30 6.44 6.47
CA VAL A 44 16.18 6.26 7.42
C VAL A 44 16.61 5.49 8.65
N TYR A 45 17.37 4.41 8.49
CA TYR A 45 17.60 3.41 9.53
C TYR A 45 19.05 3.35 10.04
N GLY A 46 19.96 4.00 9.36
CA GLY A 46 21.38 3.98 9.68
C GLY A 46 22.12 2.72 9.21
N PRO A 47 23.48 2.74 9.24
CA PRO A 47 24.29 1.66 8.69
C PRO A 47 24.29 0.38 9.54
N GLU A 48 23.98 0.47 10.82
CA GLU A 48 24.06 -0.66 11.76
C GLU A 48 23.02 -1.75 11.48
N LEU A 49 21.87 -1.39 10.84
CA LEU A 49 20.80 -2.32 10.51
C LEU A 49 20.96 -2.96 9.13
N MET A 50 21.76 -2.42 8.27
CA MET A 50 22.22 -3.02 7.03
C MET A 50 23.48 -3.84 7.34
N PRO A 51 23.69 -5.01 6.86
CA PRO A 51 22.97 -5.92 5.98
C PRO A 51 22.03 -6.90 6.70
N ASP A 52 22.11 -7.04 8.02
CA ASP A 52 21.46 -8.13 8.75
C ASP A 52 19.91 -8.00 8.79
N GLN A 53 19.43 -6.76 8.73
CA GLN A 53 18.01 -6.44 8.84
C GLN A 53 17.38 -5.95 7.52
N GLN A 54 18.08 -6.06 6.40
CA GLN A 54 17.58 -5.61 5.10
C GLN A 54 16.15 -6.12 4.78
N PRO A 55 15.78 -7.40 5.03
CA PRO A 55 14.41 -7.86 4.82
C PRO A 55 13.36 -7.08 5.63
N VAL A 56 13.72 -6.65 6.86
CA VAL A 56 12.85 -5.84 7.71
C VAL A 56 12.69 -4.44 7.14
N LEU A 57 13.80 -3.80 6.77
CA LEU A 57 13.83 -2.44 6.25
C LEU A 57 13.03 -2.34 4.95
N VAL A 58 13.17 -3.30 4.05
CA VAL A 58 12.38 -3.42 2.82
C VAL A 58 10.90 -3.63 3.11
N SER A 59 10.57 -4.44 4.12
CA SER A 59 9.19 -4.60 4.56
C SER A 59 8.60 -3.29 5.09
N GLN A 60 9.36 -2.47 5.82
CA GLN A 60 8.91 -1.14 6.26
C GLN A 60 8.75 -0.18 5.08
N TRP A 61 9.70 -0.17 4.13
CA TRP A 61 9.59 0.64 2.91
C TRP A 61 8.30 0.33 2.14
N MET A 62 7.95 -0.96 1.99
CA MET A 62 6.69 -1.37 1.36
C MET A 62 5.46 -0.84 2.09
N LYS A 63 5.49 -0.70 3.42
CA LYS A 63 4.38 -0.08 4.17
C LYS A 63 4.20 1.39 3.77
N TYR A 64 5.29 2.17 3.71
CA TYR A 64 5.22 3.57 3.26
C TYR A 64 4.71 3.66 1.83
N TYR A 65 5.18 2.77 0.94
CA TYR A 65 4.68 2.70 -0.43
C TYR A 65 3.16 2.46 -0.50
N ALA A 66 2.68 1.44 0.19
CA ALA A 66 1.26 1.11 0.24
C ALA A 66 0.42 2.24 0.85
N MET A 67 0.92 2.88 1.90
CA MET A 67 0.27 4.02 2.56
C MET A 67 0.10 5.22 1.63
N GLN A 68 1.08 5.49 0.77
CA GLN A 68 1.01 6.62 -0.17
C GLN A 68 0.10 6.31 -1.37
N LEU A 69 0.15 5.09 -1.90
CA LEU A 69 -0.50 4.74 -3.17
C LEU A 69 -1.94 4.27 -3.01
N ILE A 70 -2.21 3.37 -2.04
CA ILE A 70 -3.48 2.64 -1.98
C ILE A 70 -4.67 3.57 -1.71
N PRO A 71 -4.67 4.46 -0.70
CA PRO A 71 -5.86 5.26 -0.38
C PRO A 71 -6.36 6.12 -1.54
N PRO A 72 -5.51 6.95 -2.20
CA PRO A 72 -6.00 7.77 -3.30
C PRO A 72 -6.48 6.95 -4.50
N VAL A 73 -5.80 5.83 -4.83
CA VAL A 73 -6.19 4.98 -5.96
C VAL A 73 -7.51 4.28 -5.70
N VAL A 74 -7.69 3.71 -4.51
CA VAL A 74 -8.89 2.95 -4.15
C VAL A 74 -10.11 3.85 -4.10
N VAL A 75 -10.01 4.99 -3.39
CA VAL A 75 -11.15 5.92 -3.26
C VAL A 75 -11.48 6.58 -4.59
N ALA A 76 -10.48 6.94 -5.40
CA ALA A 76 -10.71 7.46 -6.73
C ALA A 76 -11.50 6.50 -7.61
N SER A 77 -11.11 5.23 -7.63
CA SER A 77 -11.78 4.21 -8.43
C SER A 77 -13.20 3.92 -7.93
N LEU A 78 -13.35 3.74 -6.62
CA LEU A 78 -14.64 3.32 -6.04
C LEU A 78 -15.67 4.44 -6.00
N VAL A 79 -15.28 5.64 -5.60
CA VAL A 79 -16.21 6.74 -5.32
C VAL A 79 -16.31 7.71 -6.49
N HIS A 80 -15.18 8.01 -7.13
CA HIS A 80 -15.12 9.04 -8.17
C HIS A 80 -15.08 8.45 -9.59
N ARG A 81 -15.04 7.13 -9.74
CA ARG A 81 -14.94 6.42 -11.03
C ARG A 81 -13.76 6.90 -11.88
N VAL A 82 -12.65 7.14 -11.22
CA VAL A 82 -11.43 7.66 -11.84
C VAL A 82 -10.26 6.74 -11.54
N SER A 83 -9.41 6.55 -12.54
CA SER A 83 -8.20 5.76 -12.47
C SER A 83 -7.02 6.51 -13.07
N TRP A 84 -5.81 6.04 -12.79
CA TRP A 84 -4.57 6.49 -13.40
C TRP A 84 -3.79 5.32 -13.96
N SER A 85 -2.85 5.63 -14.85
CA SER A 85 -1.80 4.68 -15.17
C SER A 85 -0.91 4.47 -13.95
N LEU A 86 -0.83 3.23 -13.49
CA LEU A 86 0.00 2.83 -12.34
C LEU A 86 1.26 2.08 -12.78
N ALA A 87 1.64 2.18 -14.07
CA ALA A 87 2.91 1.66 -14.55
C ALA A 87 4.08 2.30 -13.79
N VAL A 88 5.13 1.54 -13.53
CA VAL A 88 6.28 1.97 -12.70
C VAL A 88 6.94 3.25 -13.23
N ASP A 89 6.93 3.46 -14.54
CA ASP A 89 7.45 4.66 -15.20
C ASP A 89 6.48 5.85 -15.24
N GLN A 90 5.27 5.68 -14.69
CA GLN A 90 4.22 6.70 -14.65
C GLN A 90 3.90 7.18 -13.24
N LEU A 91 4.71 6.80 -12.27
CA LEU A 91 4.59 7.19 -10.87
C LEU A 91 5.87 7.84 -10.38
N SER A 92 5.71 8.90 -9.60
CA SER A 92 6.81 9.52 -8.85
C SER A 92 6.37 9.75 -7.40
N PHE A 93 7.34 9.81 -6.50
CA PHE A 93 7.07 10.03 -5.08
C PHE A 93 7.88 11.21 -4.55
N ALA A 94 7.23 12.03 -3.74
CA ALA A 94 7.93 12.97 -2.91
C ALA A 94 8.61 12.22 -1.75
N LEU A 95 9.74 12.76 -1.33
CA LEU A 95 10.47 12.24 -0.17
C LEU A 95 10.42 13.27 0.96
N HIS A 96 10.23 12.77 2.17
CA HIS A 96 10.50 13.51 3.39
C HIS A 96 12.02 13.74 3.53
N GLU A 97 12.45 14.75 4.27
CA GLU A 97 13.86 15.04 4.53
C GLU A 97 14.66 13.83 5.08
N ARG A 98 13.98 12.93 5.78
CA ARG A 98 14.55 11.68 6.31
C ARG A 98 14.59 10.53 5.30
N GLY A 99 14.19 10.73 4.03
CA GLY A 99 14.22 9.71 2.99
C GLY A 99 12.98 8.80 2.92
N LEU A 100 11.97 9.03 3.75
CA LEU A 100 10.69 8.29 3.69
C LEU A 100 9.82 8.78 2.53
N LEU A 101 9.02 7.89 1.95
CA LEU A 101 8.01 8.26 0.96
C LEU A 101 6.94 9.16 1.62
N ASP A 102 6.66 10.31 1.01
CA ASP A 102 5.79 11.35 1.58
C ASP A 102 4.86 11.97 0.52
N GLY A 103 4.30 11.15 -0.29
CA GLY A 103 3.29 11.50 -1.30
C GLY A 103 3.57 10.90 -2.66
N VAL A 104 2.51 10.72 -3.45
CA VAL A 104 2.52 10.14 -4.80
C VAL A 104 2.07 11.18 -5.82
N ARG A 105 2.77 11.24 -6.95
CA ARG A 105 2.39 11.98 -8.16
C ARG A 105 2.12 10.99 -9.29
N PHE A 106 0.99 11.17 -9.97
CA PHE A 106 0.64 10.47 -11.19
C PHE A 106 1.06 11.33 -12.38
N GLU A 107 1.95 10.81 -13.21
CA GLU A 107 2.56 11.57 -14.33
C GLU A 107 1.57 11.79 -15.48
N LYS A 108 0.56 10.94 -15.62
CA LYS A 108 -0.49 11.07 -16.62
C LYS A 108 -1.80 11.59 -16.02
N ALA A 109 -2.57 12.24 -16.88
CA ALA A 109 -3.93 12.62 -16.54
C ALA A 109 -4.79 11.39 -16.18
N PRO A 110 -5.74 11.56 -15.26
CA PRO A 110 -6.67 10.49 -14.91
C PRO A 110 -7.61 10.18 -16.09
N PHE A 111 -8.10 8.95 -16.12
CA PHE A 111 -9.09 8.46 -17.05
C PHE A 111 -10.25 7.78 -16.30
N GLU A 112 -11.32 7.43 -16.98
CA GLU A 112 -12.48 6.77 -16.37
C GLU A 112 -12.10 5.36 -15.90
N ALA A 113 -12.41 5.05 -14.65
CA ALA A 113 -12.17 3.72 -14.09
C ALA A 113 -13.15 2.69 -14.69
N SER A 114 -12.73 1.45 -14.75
CA SER A 114 -13.62 0.35 -15.10
C SER A 114 -14.84 0.31 -14.17
N GLU A 115 -16.03 0.18 -14.74
CA GLU A 115 -17.30 0.00 -14.01
C GLU A 115 -17.56 -1.46 -13.63
N SER A 116 -16.61 -2.36 -13.88
CA SER A 116 -16.76 -3.77 -13.54
C SER A 116 -17.05 -3.98 -12.05
N ASP A 117 -18.02 -4.84 -11.75
CA ASP A 117 -18.28 -5.32 -10.39
C ASP A 117 -17.24 -6.34 -9.92
N ASP A 118 -16.47 -6.92 -10.86
CA ASP A 118 -15.30 -7.74 -10.52
C ASP A 118 -14.18 -6.84 -10.01
N PRO A 119 -13.81 -6.95 -8.70
CA PRO A 119 -12.78 -6.11 -8.11
C PRO A 119 -11.39 -6.35 -8.75
N PHE A 120 -11.13 -7.55 -9.27
CA PHE A 120 -9.85 -7.85 -9.92
C PHE A 120 -9.72 -7.18 -11.28
N VAL A 121 -10.81 -7.02 -12.03
CA VAL A 121 -10.84 -6.27 -13.28
C VAL A 121 -10.73 -4.77 -12.99
N ARG A 122 -11.50 -4.26 -12.03
CA ARG A 122 -11.49 -2.84 -11.65
C ARG A 122 -10.11 -2.39 -11.17
N PHE A 123 -9.46 -3.19 -10.34
CA PHE A 123 -8.16 -2.88 -9.72
C PHE A 123 -6.97 -3.54 -10.41
N ALA A 124 -7.12 -4.08 -11.62
CA ALA A 124 -6.02 -4.69 -12.34
C ALA A 124 -4.76 -3.80 -12.39
N PRO A 125 -4.83 -2.49 -12.71
CA PRO A 125 -3.65 -1.64 -12.71
C PRO A 125 -2.93 -1.55 -11.35
N LEU A 126 -3.70 -1.54 -10.24
CA LEU A 126 -3.13 -1.53 -8.89
C LEU A 126 -2.44 -2.87 -8.56
N LEU A 127 -3.09 -3.98 -8.90
CA LEU A 127 -2.55 -5.31 -8.65
C LEU A 127 -1.28 -5.57 -9.45
N ASP A 128 -1.24 -5.13 -10.71
CA ASP A 128 -0.06 -5.25 -11.59
C ASP A 128 1.11 -4.38 -11.09
N ASN A 129 0.81 -3.17 -10.64
CA ASN A 129 1.83 -2.32 -10.03
C ASN A 129 2.39 -2.95 -8.74
N LEU A 130 1.53 -3.38 -7.82
CA LEU A 130 1.93 -4.04 -6.59
C LEU A 130 2.76 -5.30 -6.87
N GLN A 131 2.38 -6.11 -7.85
CA GLN A 131 3.13 -7.31 -8.26
C GLN A 131 4.57 -6.94 -8.67
N GLN A 132 4.73 -5.97 -9.59
CA GLN A 132 6.04 -5.55 -10.08
C GLN A 132 6.93 -4.97 -8.96
N VAL A 133 6.36 -4.13 -8.09
CA VAL A 133 7.09 -3.53 -6.96
C VAL A 133 7.50 -4.61 -5.96
N ILE A 134 6.58 -5.51 -5.61
CA ILE A 134 6.84 -6.59 -4.65
C ILE A 134 7.92 -7.55 -5.19
N GLU A 135 7.90 -7.90 -6.46
CA GLU A 135 8.92 -8.74 -7.08
C GLU A 135 10.31 -8.12 -6.97
N ARG A 136 10.43 -6.82 -7.31
CA ARG A 136 11.71 -6.09 -7.23
C ARG A 136 12.20 -5.96 -5.79
N LEU A 137 11.31 -5.60 -4.86
CA LEU A 137 11.65 -5.49 -3.44
C LEU A 137 12.02 -6.84 -2.81
N SER A 138 11.32 -7.90 -3.19
CA SER A 138 11.63 -9.27 -2.73
C SER A 138 13.01 -9.72 -3.20
N ALA A 139 13.32 -9.48 -4.48
CA ALA A 139 14.63 -9.80 -5.06
C ALA A 139 15.76 -8.98 -4.41
N TYR A 140 15.53 -7.68 -4.18
CA TYR A 140 16.51 -6.78 -3.57
C TYR A 140 16.77 -7.13 -2.09
N GLY A 141 15.73 -7.30 -1.30
CA GLY A 141 15.83 -7.41 0.17
C GLY A 141 15.77 -8.83 0.73
N GLY A 142 15.67 -9.87 -0.12
CA GLY A 142 15.54 -11.26 0.34
C GLY A 142 14.30 -11.52 1.20
N VAL A 143 13.26 -10.69 1.09
CA VAL A 143 12.03 -10.81 1.86
C VAL A 143 10.96 -11.58 1.07
N ALA A 144 10.31 -12.53 1.73
CA ALA A 144 9.26 -13.32 1.08
C ALA A 144 8.13 -12.43 0.53
N PRO A 145 7.69 -12.61 -0.74
CA PRO A 145 6.61 -11.82 -1.34
C PRO A 145 5.35 -11.76 -0.49
N GLY A 146 4.99 -12.84 0.20
CA GLY A 146 3.81 -12.90 1.08
C GLY A 146 3.85 -11.90 2.25
N VAL A 147 5.04 -11.50 2.73
CA VAL A 147 5.19 -10.44 3.73
C VAL A 147 4.82 -9.09 3.15
N LEU A 148 5.29 -8.80 1.93
CA LEU A 148 5.04 -7.54 1.22
C LEU A 148 3.58 -7.41 0.78
N TRP A 149 2.99 -8.49 0.27
CA TRP A 149 1.55 -8.57 -0.01
C TRP A 149 0.70 -8.37 1.25
N GLY A 150 1.14 -8.94 2.38
CA GLY A 150 0.49 -8.71 3.66
C GLY A 150 0.55 -7.25 4.11
N ASN A 151 1.63 -6.51 3.78
CA ASN A 151 1.70 -5.07 4.02
C ASN A 151 0.71 -4.30 3.13
N ALA A 152 0.65 -4.61 1.83
CA ALA A 152 -0.31 -3.99 0.93
C ALA A 152 -1.77 -4.26 1.37
N GLY A 153 -2.09 -5.51 1.73
CA GLY A 153 -3.42 -5.89 2.21
C GLY A 153 -3.82 -5.22 3.52
N ASP A 154 -2.86 -4.96 4.41
CA ASP A 154 -3.10 -4.23 5.66
C ASP A 154 -3.55 -2.78 5.39
N TYR A 155 -2.87 -2.08 4.48
CA TYR A 155 -3.26 -0.71 4.09
C TYR A 155 -4.55 -0.67 3.27
N LEU A 156 -4.77 -1.66 2.41
CA LEU A 156 -6.02 -1.79 1.66
C LEU A 156 -7.22 -1.98 2.61
N GLU A 157 -7.12 -2.92 3.55
CA GLU A 157 -8.20 -3.14 4.53
C GLU A 157 -8.44 -1.90 5.38
N ASN A 158 -7.37 -1.25 5.86
CA ASN A 158 -7.51 -0.01 6.65
C ASN A 158 -8.18 1.10 5.84
N CYS A 159 -7.86 1.25 4.56
CA CYS A 159 -8.51 2.20 3.66
C CYS A 159 -10.02 1.90 3.52
N LEU A 160 -10.37 0.64 3.24
CA LEU A 160 -11.77 0.21 3.06
C LEU A 160 -12.57 0.35 4.37
N ARG A 161 -11.97 0.03 5.50
CA ARG A 161 -12.60 0.19 6.83
C ARG A 161 -12.89 1.66 7.15
N GLN A 162 -12.02 2.58 6.73
CA GLN A 162 -12.26 4.02 6.87
C GLN A 162 -13.29 4.53 5.85
N LEU A 163 -13.38 3.92 4.66
CA LEU A 163 -14.36 4.28 3.64
C LEU A 163 -15.76 3.77 3.98
N ALA A 164 -15.89 2.60 4.62
CA ALA A 164 -17.16 1.92 4.87
C ALA A 164 -18.24 2.79 5.55
N PRO A 165 -17.96 3.61 6.58
CA PRO A 165 -18.96 4.50 7.17
C PRO A 165 -19.37 5.68 6.26
N ILE A 166 -18.58 6.00 5.21
CA ILE A 166 -18.83 7.10 4.27
C ILE A 166 -19.60 6.59 3.05
N ASP A 167 -19.14 5.47 2.48
CA ASP A 167 -19.74 4.80 1.33
C ASP A 167 -19.65 3.28 1.49
N PRO A 168 -20.66 2.66 2.15
CA PRO A 168 -20.70 1.22 2.40
C PRO A 168 -20.71 0.39 1.10
N ALA A 169 -21.44 0.84 0.07
CA ALA A 169 -21.56 0.11 -1.20
C ALA A 169 -20.22 0.09 -1.96
N ALA A 170 -19.54 1.22 -2.04
CA ALA A 170 -18.23 1.33 -2.65
C ALA A 170 -17.20 0.46 -1.90
N SER A 171 -17.20 0.50 -0.57
CA SER A 171 -16.26 -0.28 0.24
C SER A 171 -16.46 -1.79 0.06
N GLU A 172 -17.71 -2.27 -0.11
CA GLU A 172 -18.02 -3.68 -0.30
C GLU A 172 -17.39 -4.25 -1.58
N VAL A 173 -17.41 -3.48 -2.68
CA VAL A 173 -16.69 -3.86 -3.92
C VAL A 173 -15.20 -4.01 -3.66
N GLY A 174 -14.59 -3.08 -2.93
CA GLY A 174 -13.16 -3.14 -2.57
C GLY A 174 -12.83 -4.34 -1.68
N TYR A 175 -13.72 -4.70 -0.76
CA TYR A 175 -13.52 -5.88 0.11
C TYR A 175 -13.45 -7.21 -0.66
N GLY A 176 -13.99 -7.30 -1.87
CA GLY A 176 -13.82 -8.45 -2.75
C GLY A 176 -12.33 -8.80 -2.97
N LEU A 177 -11.45 -7.81 -3.07
CA LEU A 177 -9.99 -8.04 -3.15
C LEU A 177 -9.40 -8.78 -1.94
N LEU A 178 -10.04 -8.72 -0.78
CA LEU A 178 -9.55 -9.34 0.45
C LEU A 178 -10.28 -10.67 0.77
N ARG A 179 -11.50 -10.85 0.28
CA ARG A 179 -12.36 -12.00 0.62
C ARG A 179 -12.26 -13.13 -0.39
N GLU A 180 -12.01 -12.82 -1.66
CA GLU A 180 -11.93 -13.83 -2.71
C GLU A 180 -10.59 -14.55 -2.67
N LYS A 181 -10.62 -15.89 -2.60
CA LYS A 181 -9.41 -16.73 -2.55
C LYS A 181 -8.68 -16.81 -3.88
N THR A 182 -9.43 -16.77 -4.95
CA THR A 182 -8.97 -16.84 -6.33
C THR A 182 -9.48 -15.65 -7.11
N ARG A 183 -8.71 -15.20 -8.09
CA ARG A 183 -9.13 -14.20 -9.06
C ARG A 183 -10.08 -14.84 -10.09
N SER A 184 -10.75 -14.02 -10.89
CA SER A 184 -11.65 -14.48 -11.97
C SER A 184 -10.95 -15.34 -13.03
N ASP A 185 -9.64 -15.17 -13.22
CA ASP A 185 -8.80 -16.01 -14.09
C ASP A 185 -8.38 -17.36 -13.46
N GLY A 186 -8.84 -17.66 -12.24
CA GLY A 186 -8.50 -18.87 -11.49
C GLY A 186 -7.16 -18.80 -10.75
N THR A 187 -6.38 -17.74 -10.89
CA THR A 187 -5.12 -17.58 -10.16
C THR A 187 -5.35 -17.27 -8.68
N ARG A 188 -4.36 -17.59 -7.86
CA ARG A 188 -4.42 -17.31 -6.43
C ARG A 188 -4.37 -15.80 -6.16
N ASN A 189 -5.26 -15.31 -5.34
CA ASN A 189 -5.24 -13.95 -4.86
C ASN A 189 -4.25 -13.79 -3.68
N PRO A 190 -3.15 -13.02 -3.83
CA PRO A 190 -2.18 -12.83 -2.77
C PRO A 190 -2.68 -11.95 -1.61
N LEU A 191 -3.75 -11.16 -1.83
CA LEU A 191 -4.37 -10.30 -0.81
C LEU A 191 -5.40 -11.05 0.05
N PHE A 192 -5.78 -12.29 -0.34
CA PHE A 192 -6.80 -13.05 0.38
C PHE A 192 -6.50 -13.17 1.86
N ASN A 193 -7.45 -12.76 2.70
CA ASN A 193 -7.34 -12.78 4.16
C ASN A 193 -6.07 -12.12 4.70
N ALA A 194 -5.60 -11.02 4.11
CA ALA A 194 -4.44 -10.28 4.63
C ALA A 194 -4.65 -9.82 6.08
N ILE A 195 -5.90 -9.52 6.45
CA ILE A 195 -6.37 -9.20 7.80
C ILE A 195 -7.45 -10.18 8.21
N THR A 196 -7.44 -10.55 9.47
CA THR A 196 -8.50 -11.31 10.15
C THR A 196 -8.94 -10.56 11.40
N TYR A 197 -10.15 -10.85 11.85
CA TYR A 197 -10.68 -10.36 13.13
C TYR A 197 -10.84 -11.57 14.05
N ILE A 198 -10.19 -11.50 15.19
CA ILE A 198 -10.26 -12.54 16.23
C ILE A 198 -11.05 -12.02 17.42
N GLU A 199 -11.66 -12.90 18.19
CA GLU A 199 -12.37 -12.52 19.40
C GLU A 199 -11.37 -12.11 20.49
N GLY A 200 -11.57 -10.90 21.05
CA GLY A 200 -10.81 -10.40 22.19
C GLY A 200 -11.37 -10.92 23.52
N GLU A 201 -10.64 -10.72 24.61
CA GLU A 201 -11.04 -11.13 25.97
C GLU A 201 -12.35 -10.43 26.43
N ASP A 202 -12.62 -9.25 25.90
CA ASP A 202 -13.83 -8.45 26.16
C ASP A 202 -14.97 -8.73 25.16
N GLY A 203 -14.82 -9.74 24.30
CA GLY A 203 -15.77 -10.09 23.23
C GLY A 203 -15.76 -9.12 22.04
N GLN A 204 -14.87 -8.12 22.03
CA GLN A 204 -14.73 -7.23 20.91
C GLN A 204 -13.79 -7.80 19.84
N PRO A 205 -14.07 -7.57 18.54
CA PRO A 205 -13.20 -8.06 17.47
C PRO A 205 -11.86 -7.32 17.49
N ILE A 206 -10.77 -8.08 17.61
CA ILE A 206 -9.40 -7.57 17.51
C ILE A 206 -8.94 -7.77 16.07
N ARG A 207 -8.56 -6.67 15.44
CA ARG A 207 -7.95 -6.68 14.11
C ARG A 207 -6.55 -7.28 14.18
N GLN A 208 -6.28 -8.29 13.36
CA GLN A 208 -4.98 -8.97 13.34
C GLN A 208 -4.50 -9.21 11.90
N ARG A 209 -3.22 -8.96 11.66
CA ARG A 209 -2.56 -9.31 10.40
C ARG A 209 -2.39 -10.82 10.30
N ARG A 210 -2.59 -11.37 9.10
CA ARG A 210 -2.29 -12.79 8.84
C ARG A 210 -0.79 -13.06 8.77
N SER A 211 -0.02 -12.13 8.17
CA SER A 211 1.43 -12.24 8.02
C SER A 211 2.17 -11.23 8.87
N CYS A 212 3.28 -11.67 9.48
CA CYS A 212 4.17 -10.78 10.22
C CYS A 212 4.89 -9.83 9.27
N CYS A 213 4.94 -8.54 9.63
CA CYS A 213 5.68 -7.52 8.87
C CYS A 213 7.16 -7.43 9.24
N LEU A 214 7.67 -8.31 10.08
CA LEU A 214 9.04 -8.41 10.57
C LEU A 214 9.49 -7.24 11.47
N SER A 215 8.71 -6.19 11.68
CA SER A 215 9.13 -4.98 12.40
C SER A 215 9.68 -5.27 13.81
N HIS A 216 9.18 -6.31 14.47
CA HIS A 216 9.63 -6.73 15.81
C HIS A 216 11.11 -7.16 15.87
N ARG A 217 11.76 -7.39 14.73
CA ARG A 217 13.19 -7.74 14.67
C ARG A 217 14.11 -6.52 14.82
N VAL A 218 13.58 -5.32 14.71
CA VAL A 218 14.28 -4.07 14.95
C VAL A 218 13.73 -3.46 16.22
N GLU A 219 14.53 -3.41 17.27
CA GLU A 219 14.10 -3.08 18.64
C GLU A 219 13.33 -1.75 18.72
N TRP A 220 13.87 -0.69 18.16
CA TRP A 220 13.24 0.63 18.20
C TRP A 220 12.04 0.81 17.25
N VAL A 221 11.82 -0.11 16.30
CA VAL A 221 10.59 -0.16 15.48
C VAL A 221 9.50 -0.90 16.23
N GLY A 222 9.87 -1.96 16.93
CA GLY A 222 8.98 -2.73 17.79
C GLY A 222 7.92 -3.54 17.03
N ARG A 223 6.95 -4.05 17.78
CA ARG A 223 5.79 -4.78 17.22
C ARG A 223 4.77 -3.80 16.67
N CYS A 224 4.18 -4.12 15.51
CA CYS A 224 3.04 -3.37 15.00
C CYS A 224 1.78 -3.66 15.85
N GLU A 225 0.85 -2.71 15.89
CA GLU A 225 -0.39 -2.78 16.69
C GLU A 225 -1.20 -4.06 16.43
N HIS A 226 -1.25 -4.53 15.18
CA HIS A 226 -2.02 -5.69 14.74
C HIS A 226 -1.13 -6.92 14.50
N CYS A 227 -0.09 -7.08 15.31
CA CYS A 227 0.93 -8.11 15.14
C CYS A 227 0.35 -9.52 15.38
N PRO A 228 0.54 -10.49 14.47
CA PRO A 228 0.10 -11.87 14.70
C PRO A 228 0.92 -12.60 15.78
N LEU A 229 2.03 -12.00 16.23
CA LEU A 229 2.91 -12.56 17.28
C LEU A 229 2.63 -11.95 18.67
N SER A 230 1.64 -11.06 18.79
CA SER A 230 1.27 -10.40 20.07
C SER A 230 0.17 -11.16 20.79
N ARG A 231 0.34 -12.47 20.96
CA ARG A 231 -0.47 -13.30 21.86
C ARG A 231 0.34 -13.66 23.08
#